data_92498254dd688d2138fc5f5a868529c9
#
_entry.id   92498254dd688d2138fc5f5a868529c9
#
_cell.length_a   1.000
_cell.length_b   1.000
_cell.length_c   1.000
_cell.angle_alpha   90.00
_cell.angle_beta   90.00
_cell.angle_gamma   90.00
#
_symmetry.space_group_name_H-M   'P 1'
#
loop_
_entity.id
_entity.type
_entity.pdbx_description
1 polymer ?
#
loop_
_entity_poly.entity_id
_entity_poly.type
_entity_poly.pdbx_seq_one_letter_code
_entity_poly.pdbx_strand_id
1 'polypeptide(L)'
;MQVSARVSDLTTGEELLSVDDYVIMPTAGIGTTLLLVDVAAKLNDTEFAALTILDRESTDFVSQSGIWQHLQAPSLPVADVAALIGATGDNLATNVLLRKVGLDAVRVRTEDLGLRRMALLDLARDKRGPDDAPHLSVGSMKEVNWLFASLARGTVVDQATSQRVVSWLSLGHDLSLVASAFGLDPGSHRSGDHGLRLFNRTGVAAGLRAEAGVLTGTRAGVSYAVGVTFTDDSLQARLAVIDALRTIGYDLVEYVQD
;
A
#
# COMPACT_ATOMS: atom_id res chain seq x y z
N MET A 1 15.26 -7.88 15.37
CA MET A 1 13.93 -7.34 15.06
C MET A 1 13.99 -5.84 15.22
N GLN A 2 13.54 -5.09 14.22
CA GLN A 2 13.42 -3.63 14.26
C GLN A 2 11.97 -3.27 13.95
N VAL A 3 11.40 -2.37 14.75
CA VAL A 3 10.02 -1.88 14.60
C VAL A 3 10.07 -0.40 14.24
N SER A 4 9.25 0.01 13.29
CA SER A 4 9.01 1.41 12.98
C SER A 4 7.51 1.62 12.84
N ALA A 5 6.97 2.64 13.50
CA ALA A 5 5.54 2.89 13.50
C ALA A 5 5.20 4.38 13.56
N ARG A 6 4.13 4.76 12.90
CA ARG A 6 3.50 6.07 12.97
C ARG A 6 1.99 5.94 12.94
N VAL A 7 1.32 6.55 13.92
CA VAL A 7 -0.14 6.68 13.94
C VAL A 7 -0.48 8.14 14.18
N SER A 8 -1.46 8.64 13.45
CA SER A 8 -1.93 10.03 13.57
C SER A 8 -3.44 10.11 13.47
N ASP A 9 -4.05 10.97 14.29
CA ASP A 9 -5.46 11.31 14.16
C ASP A 9 -5.72 12.03 12.83
N LEU A 10 -6.75 11.65 12.10
CA LEU A 10 -7.05 12.20 10.77
C LEU A 10 -7.59 13.63 10.83
N THR A 11 -8.29 13.98 11.90
CA THR A 11 -8.96 15.29 12.04
C THR A 11 -7.98 16.34 12.54
N THR A 12 -7.26 16.03 13.62
CA THR A 12 -6.36 16.98 14.28
C THR A 12 -4.95 16.95 13.69
N GLY A 13 -4.54 15.83 13.10
CA GLY A 13 -3.16 15.57 12.68
C GLY A 13 -2.23 15.25 13.85
N GLU A 14 -2.78 15.09 15.06
CA GLU A 14 -2.02 14.76 16.26
C GLU A 14 -1.30 13.41 16.10
N GLU A 15 -0.08 13.35 16.59
CA GLU A 15 0.72 12.14 16.67
C GLU A 15 0.26 11.30 17.87
N LEU A 16 -0.34 10.15 17.58
CA LEU A 16 -0.78 9.21 18.60
C LEU A 16 0.28 8.17 18.97
N LEU A 17 1.13 7.79 17.99
CA LEU A 17 2.24 6.86 18.16
C LEU A 17 3.38 7.20 17.21
N SER A 18 4.61 7.22 17.73
CA SER A 18 5.83 7.34 16.94
C SER A 18 6.92 6.44 17.52
N VAL A 19 7.41 5.51 16.71
CA VAL A 19 8.53 4.61 17.04
C VAL A 19 9.44 4.56 15.84
N ASP A 20 10.65 5.12 15.94
CA ASP A 20 11.66 5.12 14.88
C ASP A 20 11.09 5.46 13.48
N ASP A 21 10.06 6.28 13.43
CA ASP A 21 9.20 6.52 12.28
C ASP A 21 9.89 7.19 11.10
N TYR A 22 11.05 7.79 11.33
CA TYR A 22 11.90 8.44 10.33
C TYR A 22 12.94 7.50 9.70
N VAL A 23 13.10 6.28 10.22
CA VAL A 23 14.06 5.29 9.67
C VAL A 23 13.53 4.77 8.34
N ILE A 24 14.40 4.78 7.33
CA ILE A 24 14.07 4.19 6.02
C ILE A 24 14.22 2.68 6.12
N MET A 25 13.16 1.96 5.73
CA MET A 25 13.14 0.51 5.71
C MET A 25 12.45 -0.01 4.45
N PRO A 26 12.62 -1.28 4.08
CA PRO A 26 11.82 -1.89 3.01
C PRO A 26 10.33 -1.77 3.31
N THR A 27 9.52 -1.52 2.28
CA THR A 27 8.05 -1.39 2.40
C THR A 27 7.29 -2.34 1.46
N ALA A 28 8.01 -3.09 0.61
CA ALA A 28 7.45 -4.06 -0.33
C ALA A 28 6.22 -3.50 -1.09
N GLY A 29 5.07 -4.17 -1.03
CA GLY A 29 3.86 -3.78 -1.74
C GLY A 29 3.32 -2.38 -1.40
N ILE A 30 3.65 -1.80 -0.24
CA ILE A 30 3.17 -0.46 0.15
C ILE A 30 3.65 0.61 -0.84
N GLY A 31 4.88 0.50 -1.35
CA GLY A 31 5.43 1.46 -2.30
C GLY A 31 4.72 1.52 -3.64
N THR A 32 3.95 0.48 -4.02
CA THR A 32 3.14 0.50 -5.24
C THR A 32 2.02 1.54 -5.19
N THR A 33 1.68 2.06 -4.01
CA THR A 33 0.75 3.19 -3.85
C THR A 33 1.25 4.43 -4.61
N LEU A 34 2.57 4.66 -4.69
CA LEU A 34 3.15 5.76 -5.47
C LEU A 34 2.85 5.62 -6.98
N LEU A 35 2.92 4.40 -7.51
CA LEU A 35 2.52 4.10 -8.89
C LEU A 35 1.03 4.38 -9.10
N LEU A 36 0.17 3.94 -8.17
CA LEU A 36 -1.27 4.20 -8.24
C LEU A 36 -1.58 5.69 -8.23
N VAL A 37 -0.86 6.50 -7.45
CA VAL A 37 -0.99 7.96 -7.42
C VAL A 37 -0.65 8.57 -8.78
N ASP A 38 0.47 8.20 -9.40
CA ASP A 38 0.86 8.74 -10.70
C ASP A 38 -0.13 8.35 -11.80
N VAL A 39 -0.56 7.09 -11.82
CA VAL A 39 -1.59 6.60 -12.77
C VAL A 39 -2.92 7.32 -12.56
N ALA A 40 -3.38 7.52 -11.33
CA ALA A 40 -4.62 8.22 -11.05
C ALA A 40 -4.58 9.67 -11.53
N ALA A 41 -3.45 10.37 -11.32
CA ALA A 41 -3.24 11.72 -11.82
C ALA A 41 -3.30 11.77 -13.36
N LYS A 42 -2.56 10.87 -14.04
CA LYS A 42 -2.55 10.80 -15.52
C LYS A 42 -3.92 10.45 -16.12
N LEU A 43 -4.73 9.67 -15.42
CA LEU A 43 -6.12 9.39 -15.84
C LEU A 43 -7.03 10.61 -15.70
N ASN A 44 -6.78 11.47 -14.71
CA ASN A 44 -7.55 12.71 -14.52
C ASN A 44 -7.13 13.79 -15.53
N ASP A 45 -5.83 13.87 -15.85
CA ASP A 45 -5.28 14.81 -16.84
C ASP A 45 -5.53 14.37 -18.30
N THR A 46 -6.26 13.27 -18.49
CA THR A 46 -6.53 12.69 -19.83
C THR A 46 -5.29 12.22 -20.59
N GLU A 47 -4.13 12.16 -19.99
CA GLU A 47 -2.92 11.59 -20.57
C GLU A 47 -3.13 10.11 -20.90
N PHE A 48 -3.89 9.39 -20.04
CA PHE A 48 -4.39 8.05 -20.30
C PHE A 48 -5.90 8.02 -20.37
N ALA A 49 -6.46 7.35 -21.38
CA ALA A 49 -7.86 6.92 -21.29
C ALA A 49 -7.96 5.71 -20.32
N ALA A 50 -8.91 5.72 -19.41
CA ALA A 50 -9.12 4.63 -18.45
C ALA A 50 -9.31 3.26 -19.11
N LEU A 51 -9.83 3.25 -20.34
CA LEU A 51 -10.04 2.07 -21.17
C LEU A 51 -8.85 1.74 -22.09
N THR A 52 -7.71 2.45 -21.98
CA THR A 52 -6.49 2.07 -22.70
C THR A 52 -6.12 0.64 -22.33
N ILE A 53 -6.00 -0.24 -23.33
CA ILE A 53 -5.70 -1.65 -23.13
C ILE A 53 -4.20 -1.83 -22.94
N LEU A 54 -3.82 -2.59 -21.92
CA LEU A 54 -2.46 -3.00 -21.63
C LEU A 54 -2.34 -4.51 -21.78
N ASP A 55 -1.38 -4.93 -22.58
CA ASP A 55 -1.05 -6.35 -22.77
C ASP A 55 0.02 -6.76 -21.75
N ARG A 56 -0.11 -7.98 -21.23
CA ARG A 56 0.96 -8.60 -20.44
C ARG A 56 1.99 -9.22 -21.39
N GLU A 57 3.26 -9.01 -21.10
CA GLU A 57 4.39 -9.57 -21.84
C GLU A 57 5.12 -10.61 -20.98
N SER A 58 5.91 -11.48 -21.63
CA SER A 58 6.66 -12.52 -20.90
C SER A 58 7.65 -11.95 -19.86
N THR A 59 8.13 -10.75 -20.08
CA THR A 59 9.04 -10.03 -19.18
C THR A 59 8.37 -9.45 -17.94
N ASP A 60 7.04 -9.34 -17.93
CA ASP A 60 6.28 -8.81 -16.79
C ASP A 60 6.02 -9.86 -15.71
N PHE A 61 6.15 -11.16 -16.05
CA PHE A 61 5.75 -12.25 -15.17
C PHE A 61 6.67 -12.40 -13.96
N VAL A 62 6.05 -12.59 -12.82
CA VAL A 62 6.66 -12.98 -11.55
C VAL A 62 5.79 -14.06 -10.92
N SER A 63 6.44 -15.03 -10.25
CA SER A 63 5.76 -16.21 -9.73
C SER A 63 4.94 -15.93 -8.47
N GLN A 64 5.18 -14.79 -7.82
CA GLN A 64 4.57 -14.45 -6.54
C GLN A 64 3.57 -13.30 -6.66
N SER A 65 2.49 -13.41 -5.89
CA SER A 65 1.47 -12.38 -5.67
C SER A 65 0.66 -12.00 -6.92
N GLY A 66 -0.63 -11.91 -6.71
CA GLY A 66 -1.59 -11.46 -7.72
C GLY A 66 -2.37 -12.58 -8.37
N ILE A 67 -3.43 -12.19 -9.04
CA ILE A 67 -4.37 -13.10 -9.70
C ILE A 67 -4.33 -13.03 -11.22
N TRP A 68 -3.81 -11.95 -11.82
CA TRP A 68 -3.84 -11.80 -13.29
C TRP A 68 -3.09 -12.90 -14.01
N GLN A 69 -1.98 -13.38 -13.44
CA GLN A 69 -1.24 -14.51 -14.01
C GLN A 69 -2.09 -15.79 -14.18
N HIS A 70 -3.17 -15.93 -13.40
CA HIS A 70 -4.10 -17.07 -13.43
C HIS A 70 -5.34 -16.83 -14.29
N LEU A 71 -5.57 -15.57 -14.73
CA LEU A 71 -6.67 -15.24 -15.62
C LEU A 71 -6.33 -15.57 -17.08
N GLN A 72 -7.35 -15.90 -17.88
CA GLN A 72 -7.18 -16.13 -19.32
C GLN A 72 -7.05 -14.83 -20.13
N ALA A 73 -7.46 -13.67 -19.56
CA ALA A 73 -7.37 -12.38 -20.22
C ALA A 73 -5.92 -11.98 -20.48
N PRO A 74 -5.46 -11.90 -21.74
CA PRO A 74 -4.08 -11.51 -22.06
C PRO A 74 -3.84 -10.03 -21.88
N SER A 75 -4.91 -9.22 -21.85
CA SER A 75 -4.87 -7.76 -21.75
C SER A 75 -6.04 -7.24 -20.91
N LEU A 76 -5.81 -6.11 -20.26
CA LEU A 76 -6.81 -5.44 -19.43
C LEU A 76 -6.74 -3.92 -19.63
N PRO A 77 -7.85 -3.18 -19.40
CA PRO A 77 -7.84 -1.73 -19.29
C PRO A 77 -6.93 -1.24 -18.15
N VAL A 78 -6.30 -0.08 -18.33
CA VAL A 78 -5.44 0.56 -17.31
C VAL A 78 -6.13 0.62 -15.94
N ALA A 79 -7.41 0.98 -15.93
CA ALA A 79 -8.19 1.07 -14.68
C ALA A 79 -8.29 -0.28 -13.96
N ASP A 80 -8.46 -1.37 -14.70
CA ASP A 80 -8.55 -2.72 -14.13
C ASP A 80 -7.19 -3.22 -13.65
N VAL A 81 -6.11 -2.90 -14.40
CA VAL A 81 -4.74 -3.19 -13.96
C VAL A 81 -4.42 -2.47 -12.65
N ALA A 82 -4.80 -1.18 -12.52
CA ALA A 82 -4.63 -0.45 -11.27
C ALA A 82 -5.48 -1.02 -10.13
N ALA A 83 -6.71 -1.44 -10.42
CA ALA A 83 -7.59 -2.11 -9.44
C ALA A 83 -6.98 -3.42 -8.93
N LEU A 84 -6.36 -4.24 -9.78
CA LEU A 84 -5.65 -5.46 -9.38
C LEU A 84 -4.49 -5.16 -8.43
N ILE A 85 -3.74 -4.08 -8.67
CA ILE A 85 -2.67 -3.65 -7.76
C ILE A 85 -3.25 -3.26 -6.41
N GLY A 86 -4.30 -2.43 -6.39
CA GLY A 86 -4.94 -2.00 -5.15
C GLY A 86 -5.56 -3.16 -4.36
N ALA A 87 -6.27 -4.06 -5.05
CA ALA A 87 -7.02 -5.14 -4.43
C ALA A 87 -6.13 -6.26 -3.88
N THR A 88 -5.19 -6.75 -4.70
CA THR A 88 -4.46 -7.99 -4.40
C THR A 88 -2.94 -7.82 -4.33
N GLY A 89 -2.42 -6.64 -4.61
CA GLY A 89 -0.98 -6.47 -4.75
C GLY A 89 -0.39 -7.21 -5.94
N ASP A 90 -1.11 -7.25 -7.02
CA ASP A 90 -0.72 -8.00 -8.20
C ASP A 90 0.62 -7.53 -8.78
N ASN A 91 1.64 -8.38 -8.68
CA ASN A 91 2.99 -8.07 -9.15
C ASN A 91 3.09 -8.00 -10.68
N LEU A 92 2.35 -8.87 -11.38
CA LEU A 92 2.27 -8.82 -12.85
C LEU A 92 1.62 -7.51 -13.30
N ALA A 93 0.50 -7.12 -12.68
CA ALA A 93 -0.16 -5.86 -12.95
C ALA A 93 0.77 -4.66 -12.64
N THR A 94 1.54 -4.74 -11.55
CA THR A 94 2.54 -3.72 -11.17
C THR A 94 3.58 -3.56 -12.28
N ASN A 95 4.15 -4.66 -12.78
CA ASN A 95 5.18 -4.62 -13.82
C ASN A 95 4.62 -4.10 -15.16
N VAL A 96 3.45 -4.56 -15.58
CA VAL A 96 2.77 -4.07 -16.78
C VAL A 96 2.55 -2.56 -16.70
N LEU A 97 2.08 -2.08 -15.55
CA LEU A 97 1.79 -0.67 -15.36
C LEU A 97 3.09 0.16 -15.30
N LEU A 98 4.14 -0.34 -14.62
CA LEU A 98 5.47 0.29 -14.61
C LEU A 98 6.11 0.34 -16.00
N ARG A 99 5.96 -0.70 -16.82
CA ARG A 99 6.42 -0.69 -18.21
C ARG A 99 5.72 0.40 -19.02
N LYS A 100 4.44 0.66 -18.75
CA LYS A 100 3.66 1.72 -19.43
C LYS A 100 4.02 3.12 -18.96
N VAL A 101 4.16 3.30 -17.65
CA VAL A 101 4.35 4.62 -17.00
C VAL A 101 5.82 5.03 -16.95
N GLY A 102 6.69 4.07 -16.66
CA GLY A 102 8.11 4.29 -16.36
C GLY A 102 8.36 4.60 -14.87
N LEU A 103 9.42 4.02 -14.34
CA LEU A 103 9.82 4.23 -12.93
C LEU A 103 10.21 5.69 -12.66
N ASP A 104 10.83 6.35 -13.65
CA ASP A 104 11.22 7.75 -13.54
C ASP A 104 10.02 8.70 -13.36
N ALA A 105 8.89 8.43 -14.02
CA ALA A 105 7.68 9.22 -13.85
C ALA A 105 7.14 9.09 -12.42
N VAL A 106 7.14 7.88 -11.86
CA VAL A 106 6.74 7.63 -10.47
C VAL A 106 7.69 8.35 -9.50
N ARG A 107 9.00 8.36 -9.79
CA ARG A 107 9.99 9.08 -8.99
C ARG A 107 9.74 10.58 -8.99
N VAL A 108 9.55 11.18 -10.16
CA VAL A 108 9.25 12.62 -10.29
C VAL A 108 7.99 12.97 -9.51
N ARG A 109 6.91 12.19 -9.65
CA ARG A 109 5.67 12.38 -8.88
C ARG A 109 5.92 12.31 -7.36
N THR A 110 6.75 11.37 -6.92
CA THR A 110 7.10 11.20 -5.51
C THR A 110 7.85 12.44 -4.97
N GLU A 111 8.78 12.96 -5.77
CA GLU A 111 9.54 14.19 -5.45
C GLU A 111 8.64 15.43 -5.41
N ASP A 112 7.70 15.56 -6.34
CA ASP A 112 6.71 16.65 -6.40
C ASP A 112 5.79 16.66 -5.17
N LEU A 113 5.49 15.48 -4.61
CA LEU A 113 4.75 15.36 -3.35
C LEU A 113 5.58 15.73 -2.12
N GLY A 114 6.88 16.04 -2.29
CA GLY A 114 7.79 16.37 -1.21
C GLY A 114 8.31 15.18 -0.42
N LEU A 115 8.04 13.95 -0.87
CA LEU A 115 8.52 12.72 -0.23
C LEU A 115 10.02 12.53 -0.53
N ARG A 116 10.81 12.32 0.51
CA ARG A 116 12.27 12.21 0.45
C ARG A 116 12.80 10.88 1.00
N ARG A 117 11.96 10.16 1.73
CA ARG A 117 12.30 8.91 2.43
C ARG A 117 11.35 7.78 2.06
N MET A 118 10.60 7.95 0.95
CA MET A 118 9.75 6.92 0.37
C MET A 118 10.00 6.88 -1.13
N ALA A 119 10.18 5.69 -1.69
CA ALA A 119 10.39 5.50 -3.13
C ALA A 119 9.98 4.11 -3.59
N LEU A 120 9.43 4.01 -4.80
CA LEU A 120 9.37 2.79 -5.59
C LEU A 120 10.68 2.69 -6.36
N LEU A 121 11.45 1.62 -6.15
CA LEU A 121 12.84 1.54 -6.59
C LEU A 121 13.02 0.68 -7.85
N ASP A 122 12.14 -0.29 -8.08
CA ASP A 122 12.33 -1.31 -9.10
C ASP A 122 11.00 -1.97 -9.51
N LEU A 123 11.07 -2.86 -10.47
CA LEU A 123 10.03 -3.82 -10.80
C LEU A 123 9.89 -4.87 -9.68
N ALA A 124 8.71 -5.49 -9.62
CA ALA A 124 8.54 -6.71 -8.85
C ALA A 124 9.39 -7.83 -9.49
N ARG A 125 10.15 -8.58 -8.68
CA ARG A 125 11.06 -9.64 -9.14
C ARG A 125 11.02 -10.83 -8.21
N ASP A 126 11.09 -12.03 -8.76
CA ASP A 126 11.25 -13.28 -7.99
C ASP A 126 12.65 -13.39 -7.38
N LYS A 127 13.65 -12.92 -8.08
CA LYS A 127 15.06 -12.88 -7.66
C LYS A 127 15.68 -11.57 -8.10
N ARG A 128 16.55 -11.03 -7.26
CA ARG A 128 17.31 -9.81 -7.54
C ARG A 128 18.75 -10.14 -7.80
N GLY A 129 19.28 -9.59 -8.89
CA GLY A 129 20.69 -9.65 -9.25
C GLY A 129 21.49 -8.50 -8.61
N PRO A 130 22.82 -8.49 -8.84
CA PRO A 130 23.70 -7.47 -8.27
C PRO A 130 23.42 -6.05 -8.78
N ASP A 131 22.84 -5.92 -9.98
CA ASP A 131 22.52 -4.64 -10.61
C ASP A 131 21.07 -4.17 -10.31
N ASP A 132 20.25 -5.01 -9.68
CA ASP A 132 18.89 -4.66 -9.32
C ASP A 132 18.87 -3.87 -7.99
N ALA A 133 17.86 -3.02 -7.79
CA ALA A 133 17.65 -2.42 -6.48
C ALA A 133 17.40 -3.51 -5.42
N PRO A 134 17.90 -3.34 -4.18
CA PRO A 134 17.80 -4.40 -3.15
C PRO A 134 16.35 -4.72 -2.75
N HIS A 135 15.45 -3.78 -2.96
CA HIS A 135 14.03 -3.90 -2.60
C HIS A 135 13.14 -3.33 -3.70
N LEU A 136 11.88 -3.76 -3.75
CA LEU A 136 10.86 -3.17 -4.62
C LEU A 136 10.65 -1.69 -4.26
N SER A 137 10.59 -1.42 -2.96
CA SER A 137 10.35 -0.08 -2.43
C SER A 137 10.93 0.08 -1.04
N VAL A 138 11.13 1.33 -0.65
CA VAL A 138 11.53 1.73 0.70
C VAL A 138 10.66 2.88 1.17
N GLY A 139 10.59 3.09 2.50
CA GLY A 139 9.88 4.22 3.08
C GLY A 139 10.19 4.39 4.57
N SER A 140 10.04 5.60 5.06
CA SER A 140 9.90 5.86 6.49
C SER A 140 8.42 5.80 6.87
N MET A 141 8.09 5.26 8.04
CA MET A 141 6.68 5.14 8.44
C MET A 141 6.02 6.52 8.59
N LYS A 142 6.80 7.56 8.87
CA LYS A 142 6.34 8.95 8.86
C LYS A 142 5.83 9.40 7.50
N GLU A 143 6.59 9.18 6.42
CA GLU A 143 6.15 9.57 5.07
C GLU A 143 5.07 8.64 4.52
N VAL A 144 5.12 7.35 4.83
CA VAL A 144 4.06 6.41 4.49
C VAL A 144 2.75 6.82 5.16
N ASN A 145 2.75 7.12 6.47
CA ASN A 145 1.57 7.59 7.21
C ASN A 145 1.05 8.92 6.62
N TRP A 146 1.94 9.86 6.31
CA TRP A 146 1.57 11.12 5.67
C TRP A 146 0.84 10.89 4.34
N LEU A 147 1.34 9.97 3.50
CA LEU A 147 0.72 9.65 2.22
C LEU A 147 -0.72 9.13 2.41
N PHE A 148 -0.92 8.18 3.30
CA PHE A 148 -2.24 7.60 3.57
C PHE A 148 -3.20 8.62 4.20
N ALA A 149 -2.74 9.43 5.15
CA ALA A 149 -3.52 10.53 5.73
C ALA A 149 -3.93 11.55 4.65
N SER A 150 -3.00 11.90 3.74
CA SER A 150 -3.26 12.85 2.66
C SER A 150 -4.23 12.30 1.61
N LEU A 151 -4.16 11.00 1.31
CA LEU A 151 -5.14 10.31 0.47
C LEU A 151 -6.56 10.40 1.07
N ALA A 152 -6.69 10.13 2.38
CA ALA A 152 -7.97 10.24 3.09
C ALA A 152 -8.53 11.66 3.06
N ARG A 153 -7.66 12.67 3.16
CA ARG A 153 -8.04 14.10 3.12
C ARG A 153 -8.28 14.63 1.71
N GLY A 154 -8.01 13.85 0.65
CA GLY A 154 -8.18 14.29 -0.73
C GLY A 154 -7.12 15.29 -1.20
N THR A 155 -5.92 15.29 -0.64
CA THR A 155 -4.87 16.30 -0.88
C THR A 155 -3.64 15.77 -1.62
N VAL A 156 -3.61 14.49 -2.01
CA VAL A 156 -2.54 13.93 -2.83
C VAL A 156 -2.80 14.29 -4.29
N VAL A 157 -1.99 15.17 -4.86
CA VAL A 157 -2.14 15.81 -6.17
C VAL A 157 -3.42 16.68 -6.18
N ASP A 158 -4.58 16.06 -6.22
CA ASP A 158 -5.91 16.66 -6.14
C ASP A 158 -6.93 15.68 -5.52
N GLN A 159 -8.16 16.17 -5.32
CA GLN A 159 -9.23 15.37 -4.72
C GLN A 159 -9.62 14.16 -5.58
N ALA A 160 -9.68 14.32 -6.90
CA ALA A 160 -10.08 13.25 -7.82
C ALA A 160 -9.03 12.14 -7.86
N THR A 161 -7.75 12.50 -7.89
CA THR A 161 -6.61 11.57 -7.79
C THR A 161 -6.67 10.78 -6.50
N SER A 162 -6.79 11.47 -5.37
CA SER A 162 -6.87 10.85 -4.05
C SER A 162 -8.04 9.88 -3.94
N GLN A 163 -9.24 10.29 -4.35
CA GLN A 163 -10.44 9.44 -4.32
C GLN A 163 -10.29 8.19 -5.19
N ARG A 164 -9.67 8.31 -6.36
CA ARG A 164 -9.42 7.19 -7.26
C ARG A 164 -8.47 6.18 -6.62
N VAL A 165 -7.36 6.64 -6.03
CA VAL A 165 -6.42 5.77 -5.32
C VAL A 165 -7.09 5.10 -4.13
N VAL A 166 -7.82 5.83 -3.31
CA VAL A 166 -8.61 5.28 -2.19
C VAL A 166 -9.60 4.24 -2.68
N SER A 167 -10.29 4.47 -3.80
CA SER A 167 -11.23 3.49 -4.35
C SER A 167 -10.55 2.16 -4.73
N TRP A 168 -9.33 2.20 -5.27
CA TRP A 168 -8.56 0.98 -5.56
C TRP A 168 -8.04 0.29 -4.31
N LEU A 169 -7.52 1.06 -3.33
CA LEU A 169 -7.02 0.50 -2.07
C LEU A 169 -8.14 -0.10 -1.20
N SER A 170 -9.36 0.47 -1.28
CA SER A 170 -10.54 -0.07 -0.59
C SER A 170 -11.00 -1.43 -1.14
N LEU A 171 -10.47 -1.88 -2.29
CA LEU A 171 -10.64 -3.24 -2.79
C LEU A 171 -9.74 -4.25 -2.07
N GLY A 172 -8.85 -3.79 -1.19
CA GLY A 172 -7.85 -4.63 -0.52
C GLY A 172 -8.46 -5.83 0.20
N HIS A 173 -7.90 -7.01 -0.04
CA HIS A 173 -8.34 -8.27 0.58
C HIS A 173 -7.42 -8.72 1.71
N ASP A 174 -6.22 -8.13 1.81
CA ASP A 174 -5.25 -8.54 2.81
C ASP A 174 -5.48 -7.78 4.13
N LEU A 175 -6.17 -8.46 5.03
CA LEU A 175 -6.44 -8.03 6.40
C LEU A 175 -5.65 -8.87 7.41
N SER A 176 -4.48 -9.41 7.02
CA SER A 176 -3.79 -10.43 7.83
C SER A 176 -2.85 -9.87 8.91
N LEU A 177 -2.59 -8.56 8.92
CA LEU A 177 -1.64 -7.92 9.84
C LEU A 177 -2.34 -7.03 10.87
N VAL A 178 -2.17 -5.71 10.81
CA VAL A 178 -2.83 -4.75 11.72
C VAL A 178 -4.35 -4.85 11.59
N ALA A 179 -4.85 -4.88 10.36
CA ALA A 179 -6.28 -4.97 10.07
C ALA A 179 -6.94 -6.27 10.55
N SER A 180 -6.17 -7.30 10.91
CA SER A 180 -6.72 -8.55 11.46
C SER A 180 -7.44 -8.37 12.80
N ALA A 181 -7.22 -7.24 13.48
CA ALA A 181 -7.91 -6.87 14.72
C ALA A 181 -9.26 -6.18 14.50
N PHE A 182 -9.54 -5.72 13.26
CA PHE A 182 -10.70 -4.86 13.00
C PHE A 182 -12.03 -5.63 12.86
N GLY A 183 -11.99 -6.97 12.79
CA GLY A 183 -13.17 -7.79 12.65
C GLY A 183 -13.90 -7.62 11.31
N LEU A 184 -13.23 -7.05 10.31
CA LEU A 184 -13.79 -6.81 8.99
C LEU A 184 -13.69 -8.05 8.10
N ASP A 185 -14.71 -8.27 7.27
CA ASP A 185 -14.71 -9.34 6.29
C ASP A 185 -13.91 -8.98 5.04
N PRO A 186 -12.91 -9.78 4.63
CA PRO A 186 -12.19 -9.56 3.37
C PRO A 186 -13.17 -9.50 2.18
N GLY A 187 -13.03 -8.47 1.35
CA GLY A 187 -13.83 -8.28 0.13
C GLY A 187 -15.21 -7.66 0.34
N SER A 188 -15.75 -7.58 1.56
CA SER A 188 -17.05 -6.94 1.85
C SER A 188 -16.99 -5.67 2.69
N HIS A 189 -15.85 -5.37 3.32
CA HIS A 189 -15.68 -4.24 4.23
C HIS A 189 -15.80 -2.84 3.58
N ARG A 190 -15.86 -2.75 2.27
CA ARG A 190 -16.01 -1.48 1.53
C ARG A 190 -17.29 -0.72 1.84
N SER A 191 -18.36 -1.41 2.14
CA SER A 191 -19.66 -0.81 2.45
C SER A 191 -19.74 -0.23 3.87
N GLY A 192 -18.67 -0.36 4.66
CA GLY A 192 -18.65 -0.05 6.09
C GLY A 192 -19.35 -1.14 6.88
N ASP A 193 -18.64 -1.75 7.82
CA ASP A 193 -19.16 -2.77 8.72
C ASP A 193 -18.98 -2.30 10.15
N HIS A 194 -20.01 -2.40 10.97
CA HIS A 194 -20.03 -1.90 12.35
C HIS A 194 -19.58 -0.43 12.52
N GLY A 195 -19.85 0.42 11.50
CA GLY A 195 -19.40 1.81 11.47
C GLY A 195 -17.93 1.99 11.08
N LEU A 196 -17.19 0.91 10.87
CA LEU A 196 -15.80 0.95 10.44
C LEU A 196 -15.69 1.05 8.92
N ARG A 197 -14.71 1.83 8.46
CA ARG A 197 -14.27 1.89 7.06
C ARG A 197 -12.76 1.80 7.01
N LEU A 198 -12.25 1.02 6.08
CA LEU A 198 -10.82 0.77 5.91
C LEU A 198 -10.41 0.92 4.45
N PHE A 199 -9.27 1.53 4.22
CA PHE A 199 -8.43 1.23 3.07
C PHE A 199 -6.99 1.05 3.54
N ASN A 200 -6.35 0.01 3.09
CA ASN A 200 -5.01 -0.33 3.53
C ASN A 200 -4.15 -0.91 2.40
N ARG A 201 -2.88 -1.05 2.70
CA ARG A 201 -1.91 -1.75 1.88
C ARG A 201 -0.92 -2.48 2.76
N THR A 202 -0.73 -3.77 2.51
CA THR A 202 0.29 -4.58 3.18
C THR A 202 1.59 -4.59 2.37
N GLY A 203 2.69 -4.76 3.09
CA GLY A 203 4.03 -5.00 2.57
C GLY A 203 4.60 -6.27 3.18
N VAL A 204 4.67 -7.32 2.39
CA VAL A 204 5.15 -8.64 2.84
C VAL A 204 6.33 -9.07 1.99
N ALA A 205 7.43 -9.41 2.66
CA ALA A 205 8.63 -10.00 2.05
C ALA A 205 9.34 -10.90 3.07
N ALA A 206 10.39 -11.59 2.65
CA ALA A 206 11.26 -12.31 3.58
C ALA A 206 11.79 -11.35 4.64
N GLY A 207 11.63 -11.68 5.93
CA GLY A 207 12.06 -10.84 7.05
C GLY A 207 11.35 -9.48 7.17
N LEU A 208 10.20 -9.28 6.51
CA LEU A 208 9.42 -8.04 6.56
C LEU A 208 7.93 -8.32 6.69
N ARG A 209 7.28 -7.59 7.61
CA ARG A 209 5.83 -7.41 7.67
C ARG A 209 5.53 -5.94 7.92
N ALA A 210 4.74 -5.35 7.04
CA ALA A 210 4.36 -3.95 7.17
C ALA A 210 2.91 -3.75 6.70
N GLU A 211 2.24 -2.80 7.27
CA GLU A 211 0.92 -2.36 6.82
C GLU A 211 0.78 -0.86 7.01
N ALA A 212 0.15 -0.21 6.06
CA ALA A 212 -0.27 1.17 6.15
C ALA A 212 -1.73 1.29 5.73
N GLY A 213 -2.46 2.18 6.37
CA GLY A 213 -3.87 2.34 6.07
C GLY A 213 -4.51 3.52 6.79
N VAL A 214 -5.80 3.62 6.56
CA VAL A 214 -6.69 4.54 7.25
C VAL A 214 -7.90 3.77 7.76
N LEU A 215 -8.13 3.84 9.05
CA LEU A 215 -9.31 3.30 9.72
C LEU A 215 -10.15 4.48 10.21
N THR A 216 -11.43 4.49 9.85
CA THR A 216 -12.41 5.45 10.40
C THR A 216 -13.52 4.68 11.09
N GLY A 217 -13.89 5.15 12.27
CA GLY A 217 -14.98 4.60 13.08
C GLY A 217 -16.07 5.63 13.33
N THR A 218 -16.88 5.39 14.34
CA THR A 218 -18.01 6.25 14.71
C THR A 218 -17.56 7.51 15.45
N ARG A 219 -16.45 7.43 16.19
CA ARG A 219 -15.90 8.55 16.99
C ARG A 219 -14.81 9.32 16.26
N ALA A 220 -13.87 8.63 15.66
CA ALA A 220 -12.66 9.24 15.09
C ALA A 220 -12.17 8.50 13.83
N GLY A 221 -11.12 9.02 13.23
CA GLY A 221 -10.37 8.35 12.18
C GLY A 221 -8.88 8.45 12.45
N VAL A 222 -8.15 7.41 12.06
CA VAL A 222 -6.69 7.35 12.18
C VAL A 222 -6.03 6.95 10.86
N SER A 223 -4.86 7.51 10.60
CA SER A 223 -3.92 6.96 9.64
C SER A 223 -2.81 6.24 10.38
N TYR A 224 -2.39 5.09 9.88
CA TYR A 224 -1.34 4.28 10.49
C TYR A 224 -0.36 3.75 9.43
N ALA A 225 0.88 3.61 9.84
CA ALA A 225 1.92 2.90 9.09
C ALA A 225 2.81 2.18 10.10
N VAL A 226 2.92 0.87 9.98
CA VAL A 226 3.70 0.02 10.88
C VAL A 226 4.53 -0.93 10.05
N GLY A 227 5.81 -1.06 10.38
CA GLY A 227 6.73 -1.99 9.73
C GLY A 227 7.62 -2.70 10.75
N VAL A 228 7.83 -3.99 10.53
CA VAL A 228 8.70 -4.84 11.34
C VAL A 228 9.65 -5.59 10.42
N THR A 229 10.96 -5.42 10.62
CA THR A 229 11.98 -6.26 10.00
C THR A 229 12.54 -7.25 11.01
N PHE A 230 12.80 -8.48 10.58
CA PHE A 230 13.28 -9.56 11.42
C PHE A 230 14.16 -10.54 10.62
N THR A 231 15.11 -11.17 11.27
CA THR A 231 16.06 -12.11 10.66
C THR A 231 15.75 -13.56 10.96
N ASP A 232 14.95 -13.85 11.99
CA ASP A 232 14.50 -15.19 12.33
C ASP A 232 13.24 -15.54 11.52
N ASP A 233 13.40 -16.43 10.51
CA ASP A 233 12.31 -16.87 9.63
C ASP A 233 11.48 -18.02 10.22
N SER A 234 11.70 -18.40 11.49
CA SER A 234 10.90 -19.44 12.13
C SER A 234 9.41 -19.07 12.14
N LEU A 235 8.56 -20.09 12.11
CA LEU A 235 7.12 -19.88 12.23
C LEU A 235 6.76 -19.13 13.52
N GLN A 236 7.45 -19.46 14.62
CA GLN A 236 7.22 -18.82 15.92
C GLN A 236 7.52 -17.32 15.88
N ALA A 237 8.67 -16.93 15.30
CA ALA A 237 9.02 -15.50 15.16
C ALA A 237 8.01 -14.77 14.28
N ARG A 238 7.58 -15.39 13.16
CA ARG A 238 6.57 -14.83 12.27
C ARG A 238 5.23 -14.62 12.95
N LEU A 239 4.77 -15.60 13.73
CA LEU A 239 3.53 -15.49 14.49
C LEU A 239 3.62 -14.39 15.55
N ALA A 240 4.74 -14.28 16.28
CA ALA A 240 4.96 -13.21 17.25
C ALA A 240 4.90 -11.81 16.61
N VAL A 241 5.43 -11.64 15.40
CA VAL A 241 5.33 -10.38 14.65
C VAL A 241 3.87 -10.07 14.28
N ILE A 242 3.12 -11.06 13.79
CA ILE A 242 1.70 -10.89 13.43
C ILE A 242 0.88 -10.52 14.68
N ASP A 243 1.11 -11.18 15.81
CA ASP A 243 0.40 -10.89 17.06
C ASP A 243 0.72 -9.48 17.59
N ALA A 244 1.97 -9.02 17.46
CA ALA A 244 2.34 -7.66 17.82
C ALA A 244 1.63 -6.61 16.93
N LEU A 245 1.54 -6.85 15.61
CA LEU A 245 0.82 -5.99 14.67
C LEU A 245 -0.69 -5.97 14.98
N ARG A 246 -1.27 -7.12 15.32
CA ARG A 246 -2.67 -7.24 15.73
C ARG A 246 -2.95 -6.45 17.02
N THR A 247 -2.03 -6.45 17.99
CA THR A 247 -2.18 -5.69 19.23
C THR A 247 -2.32 -4.20 18.94
N ILE A 248 -1.47 -3.65 18.06
CA ILE A 248 -1.64 -2.27 17.60
C ILE A 248 -3.03 -2.05 16.95
N GLY A 249 -3.49 -3.03 16.17
CA GLY A 249 -4.82 -2.96 15.55
C GLY A 249 -5.95 -2.85 16.57
N TYR A 250 -5.91 -3.55 17.72
CA TYR A 250 -6.90 -3.40 18.77
C TYR A 250 -6.93 -1.99 19.36
N ASP A 251 -5.75 -1.40 19.61
CA ASP A 251 -5.67 -0.02 20.10
C ASP A 251 -6.28 0.98 19.11
N LEU A 252 -6.09 0.75 17.79
CA LEU A 252 -6.70 1.59 16.76
C LEU A 252 -8.23 1.47 16.75
N VAL A 253 -8.78 0.26 16.90
CA VAL A 253 -10.24 0.06 16.95
C VAL A 253 -10.82 0.75 18.18
N GLU A 254 -10.22 0.56 19.34
CA GLU A 254 -10.63 1.25 20.57
C GLU A 254 -10.64 2.77 20.38
N TYR A 255 -9.57 3.32 19.81
CA TYR A 255 -9.48 4.76 19.56
C TYR A 255 -10.58 5.30 18.63
N VAL A 256 -10.98 4.56 17.59
CA VAL A 256 -11.95 5.07 16.60
C VAL A 256 -13.41 4.76 16.96
N GLN A 257 -13.66 3.87 17.93
CA GLN A 257 -15.00 3.42 18.31
C GLN A 257 -15.46 4.01 19.65
N ASP A 258 -14.57 4.03 20.66
CA ASP A 258 -14.84 4.45 22.05
C ASP A 258 -14.52 5.92 22.29
#